data_488b760c1c192c7f47b3df147ed8fce1
#
_entry.id   488b760c1c192c7f47b3df147ed8fce1
#
_cell.length_a   1.000
_cell.length_b   1.000
_cell.length_c   1.000
_cell.angle_alpha   90.00
_cell.angle_beta   90.00
_cell.angle_gamma   90.00
#
_symmetry.space_group_name_H-M   'P 1'
#
loop_
_entity.id
_entity.type
_entity.pdbx_description
1 polymer ?
#
loop_
_entity_poly.entity_id
_entity_poly.type
_entity_poly.pdbx_seq_one_letter_code
_entity_poly.pdbx_strand_id
1 'polypeptide(L)'
;MFTKGIIMFNRGDKIVVRAIVSLYSLRKYWDGPITFYVENPYPKEFDDVLRYFKCDIVHNEERHDYKTLVRKNSLFENSPYDRTLWVDADVIVAGKIDPMFDYLDEKNVDFCIPHFAGWKSNGHHIAKRINRFKGLIEDKYIQEALNNHPAINTGVLSFKKSEKWSKFVRDWTALADRGSKQHIFIPDEVACQILYPSMSEWGLTYFISPTNFNVSVLHDHGLSTDPRIYHFHGDKHVLDEPKCEFWKKTFRDMRDSNIANINSFLKYADKRLGKYLRQDKDPNYVDTTIVTACDPFYVDILKLTYANWRKYKGIDKYPVIVFVNGLDIEKDPKLDFLRLPNVKMIPWKMNNVESHREEMLSAFVFGAAEHVKTDYWLKLDADSFATNRSPLINEEMKQFAFCGHRWGYSRPEHIRLLDSWAKGHWKRKLKFASPMINEGRIEGNRFYHNTKRTISFIQLHKTKFTKFCCGLIKEDPATHLKRLPAPTQDTFMFYVANRFNPETVGVMNLKKHCGFTQGKGKLGADHIRNKIAEVEKNIENHIIGDESVESSRE
;
A
#
# COMPACT_ATOMS: atom_id res chain seq x y z
N MET A 1 28.30 -16.58 -33.60
CA MET A 1 26.90 -16.40 -33.14
C MET A 1 26.96 -15.52 -31.93
N PHE A 2 26.20 -14.41 -31.89
CA PHE A 2 26.19 -13.51 -30.73
C PHE A 2 25.54 -14.17 -29.53
N THR A 3 26.12 -13.98 -28.35
CA THR A 3 25.54 -14.44 -27.10
C THR A 3 24.37 -13.56 -26.68
N LYS A 4 23.20 -14.19 -26.42
CA LYS A 4 21.99 -13.53 -25.90
C LYS A 4 21.77 -13.92 -24.45
N GLY A 5 21.45 -12.98 -23.58
CA GLY A 5 21.15 -13.30 -22.19
C GLY A 5 20.47 -12.18 -21.43
N ILE A 6 19.97 -12.53 -20.25
CA ILE A 6 19.25 -11.60 -19.37
C ILE A 6 20.13 -11.25 -18.19
N ILE A 7 20.10 -9.99 -17.78
CA ILE A 7 20.67 -9.56 -16.49
C ILE A 7 19.59 -9.03 -15.58
N MET A 8 19.69 -9.39 -14.31
CA MET A 8 18.82 -8.95 -13.21
C MET A 8 19.67 -8.51 -12.02
N PHE A 9 19.06 -7.75 -11.11
CA PHE A 9 19.75 -7.24 -9.93
C PHE A 9 18.87 -7.25 -8.70
N ASN A 10 19.47 -7.61 -7.56
CA ASN A 10 18.87 -7.49 -6.25
C ASN A 10 19.86 -6.87 -5.25
N ARG A 11 19.42 -5.84 -4.54
CA ARG A 11 20.15 -5.25 -3.43
C ARG A 11 19.30 -5.26 -2.17
N GLY A 12 19.83 -5.95 -1.16
CA GLY A 12 19.14 -6.09 0.11
C GLY A 12 17.99 -7.10 0.09
N ASP A 13 17.32 -7.22 1.22
CA ASP A 13 16.33 -8.27 1.48
C ASP A 13 14.88 -7.90 1.09
N LYS A 14 14.61 -6.63 0.85
CA LYS A 14 13.23 -6.13 0.65
C LYS A 14 12.54 -6.63 -0.61
N ILE A 15 13.30 -6.88 -1.67
CA ILE A 15 12.76 -7.24 -2.99
C ILE A 15 13.03 -8.69 -3.40
N VAL A 16 13.70 -9.47 -2.56
CA VAL A 16 14.10 -10.87 -2.88
C VAL A 16 12.93 -11.73 -3.30
N VAL A 17 11.79 -11.62 -2.62
CA VAL A 17 10.61 -12.40 -2.99
C VAL A 17 10.06 -12.00 -4.35
N ARG A 18 10.07 -10.71 -4.68
CA ARG A 18 9.65 -10.24 -6.01
C ARG A 18 10.58 -10.79 -7.08
N ALA A 19 11.88 -10.77 -6.81
CA ALA A 19 12.87 -11.35 -7.70
C ALA A 19 12.62 -12.82 -7.98
N ILE A 20 12.24 -13.61 -6.95
CA ILE A 20 11.90 -15.03 -7.13
C ILE A 20 10.64 -15.21 -7.98
N VAL A 21 9.60 -14.41 -7.73
CA VAL A 21 8.35 -14.45 -8.51
C VAL A 21 8.61 -14.04 -9.97
N SER A 22 9.43 -13.00 -10.15
CA SER A 22 9.88 -12.56 -11.47
C SER A 22 10.62 -13.67 -12.22
N LEU A 23 11.62 -14.31 -11.59
CA LEU A 23 12.36 -15.44 -12.16
C LEU A 23 11.46 -16.63 -12.47
N TYR A 24 10.54 -16.98 -11.58
CA TYR A 24 9.58 -18.08 -11.80
C TYR A 24 8.72 -17.81 -13.05
N SER A 25 8.23 -16.59 -13.21
CA SER A 25 7.48 -16.22 -14.41
C SER A 25 8.35 -16.16 -15.66
N LEU A 26 9.58 -15.65 -15.53
CA LEU A 26 10.54 -15.51 -16.63
C LEU A 26 10.93 -16.89 -17.19
N ARG A 27 11.21 -17.86 -16.35
CA ARG A 27 11.60 -19.21 -16.77
C ARG A 27 10.51 -20.00 -17.50
N LYS A 28 9.26 -19.54 -17.50
CA LYS A 28 8.19 -20.10 -18.35
C LYS A 28 8.34 -19.74 -19.82
N TYR A 29 9.11 -18.69 -20.12
CA TYR A 29 9.23 -18.11 -21.47
C TYR A 29 10.67 -17.91 -21.95
N TRP A 30 11.66 -18.20 -21.09
CA TRP A 30 13.07 -18.02 -21.39
C TRP A 30 13.92 -19.15 -20.79
N ASP A 31 14.54 -19.95 -21.66
CA ASP A 31 15.44 -21.06 -21.27
C ASP A 31 16.94 -20.65 -21.35
N GLY A 32 17.24 -19.51 -21.93
CA GLY A 32 18.60 -19.00 -22.13
C GLY A 32 19.27 -18.56 -20.82
N PRO A 33 20.52 -18.08 -20.90
CA PRO A 33 21.31 -17.68 -19.75
C PRO A 33 20.73 -16.45 -19.05
N ILE A 34 20.85 -16.45 -17.71
CA ILE A 34 20.51 -15.33 -16.85
C ILE A 34 21.69 -15.08 -15.92
N THR A 35 22.24 -13.89 -15.91
CA THR A 35 23.18 -13.44 -14.89
C THR A 35 22.44 -12.60 -13.85
N PHE A 36 22.53 -13.04 -12.60
CA PHE A 36 21.87 -12.37 -11.49
C PHE A 36 22.91 -11.71 -10.58
N TYR A 37 22.91 -10.37 -10.55
CA TYR A 37 23.77 -9.59 -9.68
C TYR A 37 23.11 -9.46 -8.30
N VAL A 38 23.86 -9.75 -7.24
CA VAL A 38 23.38 -9.65 -5.85
C VAL A 38 24.31 -8.78 -5.01
N GLU A 39 23.73 -7.94 -4.17
CA GLU A 39 24.44 -7.11 -3.19
C GLU A 39 23.83 -7.31 -1.79
N ASN A 40 24.67 -7.43 -0.77
CA ASN A 40 24.30 -7.59 0.63
C ASN A 40 23.55 -6.35 1.19
N PRO A 41 22.77 -6.50 2.30
CA PRO A 41 22.42 -7.78 2.94
C PRO A 41 21.24 -8.48 2.25
N TYR A 42 21.34 -9.80 2.04
CA TYR A 42 20.24 -10.64 1.57
C TYR A 42 20.35 -12.05 2.20
N PRO A 43 19.25 -12.83 2.26
CA PRO A 43 19.27 -14.20 2.80
C PRO A 43 20.11 -15.14 1.92
N LYS A 44 20.98 -15.96 2.53
CA LYS A 44 21.79 -16.94 1.80
C LYS A 44 20.97 -17.98 1.04
N GLU A 45 19.78 -18.29 1.56
CA GLU A 45 18.83 -19.22 0.93
C GLU A 45 18.37 -18.72 -0.45
N PHE A 46 18.55 -17.44 -0.74
CA PHE A 46 18.27 -16.87 -2.06
C PHE A 46 19.20 -17.43 -3.14
N ASP A 47 20.47 -17.68 -2.83
CA ASP A 47 21.43 -18.27 -3.77
C ASP A 47 20.97 -19.66 -4.24
N ASP A 48 20.39 -20.46 -3.34
CA ASP A 48 19.89 -21.79 -3.70
C ASP A 48 18.69 -21.71 -4.64
N VAL A 49 17.86 -20.69 -4.50
CA VAL A 49 16.76 -20.40 -5.43
C VAL A 49 17.31 -19.95 -6.78
N LEU A 50 18.31 -19.06 -6.80
CA LEU A 50 18.95 -18.62 -8.04
C LEU A 50 19.60 -19.78 -8.79
N ARG A 51 20.31 -20.69 -8.10
CA ARG A 51 20.89 -21.92 -8.69
C ARG A 51 19.81 -22.83 -9.25
N TYR A 52 18.68 -23.01 -8.52
CA TYR A 52 17.55 -23.76 -9.04
C TYR A 52 17.05 -23.21 -10.38
N PHE A 53 16.96 -21.88 -10.51
CA PHE A 53 16.60 -21.22 -11.75
C PHE A 53 17.74 -21.13 -12.77
N LYS A 54 18.86 -21.83 -12.54
CA LYS A 54 20.04 -21.85 -13.44
C LYS A 54 20.55 -20.43 -13.77
N CYS A 55 20.66 -19.58 -12.74
CA CYS A 55 21.25 -18.25 -12.87
C CYS A 55 22.75 -18.33 -12.59
N ASP A 56 23.54 -17.61 -13.39
CA ASP A 56 24.91 -17.28 -13.05
C ASP A 56 24.89 -16.16 -12.00
N ILE A 57 25.38 -16.47 -10.79
CA ILE A 57 25.30 -15.54 -9.67
C ILE A 57 26.58 -14.73 -9.59
N VAL A 58 26.46 -13.40 -9.63
CA VAL A 58 27.56 -12.48 -9.44
C VAL A 58 27.38 -11.73 -8.12
N HIS A 59 28.19 -12.08 -7.14
CA HIS A 59 28.24 -11.39 -5.86
C HIS A 59 29.06 -10.11 -6.01
N ASN A 60 28.38 -8.97 -5.94
CA ASN A 60 29.05 -7.67 -5.93
C ASN A 60 29.34 -7.26 -4.48
N GLU A 61 30.51 -6.66 -4.29
CA GLU A 61 30.77 -5.96 -3.01
C GLU A 61 29.77 -4.81 -2.85
N GLU A 62 29.32 -4.61 -1.60
CA GLU A 62 28.44 -3.51 -1.28
C GLU A 62 29.15 -2.18 -1.54
N ARG A 63 28.68 -1.46 -2.58
CA ARG A 63 29.14 -0.11 -2.85
C ARG A 63 28.18 0.88 -2.23
N HIS A 64 28.62 1.56 -1.20
CA HIS A 64 27.85 2.59 -0.50
C HIS A 64 27.77 3.92 -1.26
N ASP A 65 28.58 4.08 -2.31
CA ASP A 65 28.70 5.29 -3.12
C ASP A 65 27.45 5.59 -3.95
N TYR A 66 26.73 4.55 -4.39
CA TYR A 66 25.52 4.72 -5.21
C TYR A 66 24.26 4.24 -4.51
N LYS A 67 23.15 4.99 -4.68
CA LYS A 67 21.81 4.49 -4.34
C LYS A 67 21.41 3.37 -5.31
N THR A 68 20.51 2.49 -4.86
CA THR A 68 20.11 1.26 -5.58
C THR A 68 19.75 1.51 -7.06
N LEU A 69 18.97 2.57 -7.35
CA LEU A 69 18.55 2.87 -8.72
C LEU A 69 19.72 3.28 -9.63
N VAL A 70 20.67 4.07 -9.12
CA VAL A 70 21.87 4.45 -9.87
C VAL A 70 22.81 3.26 -10.04
N ARG A 71 22.88 2.38 -9.02
CA ARG A 71 23.73 1.20 -9.05
C ARG A 71 23.36 0.23 -10.18
N LYS A 72 22.07 0.04 -10.44
CA LYS A 72 21.64 -0.84 -11.53
C LYS A 72 22.21 -0.44 -12.89
N ASN A 73 22.28 0.86 -13.17
CA ASN A 73 22.80 1.34 -14.45
C ASN A 73 24.26 0.93 -14.66
N SER A 74 25.08 1.02 -13.60
CA SER A 74 26.50 0.64 -13.69
C SER A 74 26.73 -0.85 -13.99
N LEU A 75 25.69 -1.70 -13.83
CA LEU A 75 25.77 -3.11 -14.18
C LEU A 75 25.62 -3.38 -15.68
N PHE A 76 25.05 -2.45 -16.43
CA PHE A 76 24.88 -2.61 -17.89
C PHE A 76 26.20 -2.72 -18.63
N GLU A 77 27.25 -2.05 -18.15
CA GLU A 77 28.61 -2.17 -18.70
C GLU A 77 29.19 -3.58 -18.53
N ASN A 78 28.82 -4.24 -17.41
CA ASN A 78 29.40 -5.52 -17.00
C ASN A 78 28.61 -6.73 -17.54
N SER A 79 27.64 -6.51 -18.43
CA SER A 79 26.91 -7.65 -19.02
C SER A 79 27.86 -8.63 -19.68
N PRO A 80 27.73 -9.96 -19.44
CA PRO A 80 28.53 -10.98 -20.09
C PRO A 80 28.07 -11.28 -21.53
N TYR A 81 26.97 -10.69 -22.01
CA TYR A 81 26.32 -11.01 -23.27
C TYR A 81 26.53 -9.92 -24.34
N ASP A 82 26.60 -10.32 -25.60
CA ASP A 82 26.63 -9.41 -26.74
C ASP A 82 25.29 -8.71 -26.96
N ARG A 83 24.20 -9.44 -26.71
CA ARG A 83 22.82 -8.94 -26.70
C ARG A 83 22.23 -9.16 -25.31
N THR A 84 21.92 -8.10 -24.64
CA THR A 84 21.45 -8.15 -23.25
C THR A 84 20.04 -7.64 -23.15
N LEU A 85 19.21 -8.35 -22.39
CA LEU A 85 17.92 -7.85 -21.89
C LEU A 85 18.06 -7.61 -20.38
N TRP A 86 17.81 -6.39 -19.96
CA TRP A 86 17.62 -6.05 -18.54
C TRP A 86 16.19 -6.25 -18.13
N VAL A 87 15.97 -6.82 -16.96
CA VAL A 87 14.67 -7.02 -16.36
C VAL A 87 14.73 -6.68 -14.88
N ASP A 88 13.92 -5.70 -14.44
CA ASP A 88 13.79 -5.37 -13.00
C ASP A 88 13.18 -6.53 -12.22
N ALA A 89 13.51 -6.62 -10.93
CA ALA A 89 13.08 -7.71 -10.06
C ALA A 89 11.59 -7.65 -9.64
N ASP A 90 10.86 -6.61 -10.01
CA ASP A 90 9.44 -6.41 -9.69
C ASP A 90 8.53 -6.49 -10.91
N VAL A 91 8.90 -7.32 -11.88
CA VAL A 91 8.10 -7.61 -13.07
C VAL A 91 7.52 -9.03 -13.03
N ILE A 92 6.48 -9.26 -13.82
CA ILE A 92 5.96 -10.59 -14.15
C ILE A 92 6.00 -10.76 -15.67
N VAL A 93 6.69 -11.80 -16.13
CA VAL A 93 6.70 -12.17 -17.54
C VAL A 93 5.46 -13.00 -17.84
N ALA A 94 4.67 -12.55 -18.80
CA ALA A 94 3.40 -13.16 -19.21
C ALA A 94 3.40 -13.70 -20.64
N GLY A 95 4.48 -13.52 -21.38
CA GLY A 95 4.60 -13.99 -22.77
C GLY A 95 6.05 -13.99 -23.27
N LYS A 96 6.25 -14.35 -24.53
CA LYS A 96 7.57 -14.42 -25.16
C LYS A 96 8.27 -13.06 -25.14
N ILE A 97 9.52 -13.04 -24.76
CA ILE A 97 10.36 -11.85 -24.63
C ILE A 97 11.46 -11.77 -25.70
N ASP A 98 11.62 -12.83 -26.51
CA ASP A 98 12.59 -12.86 -27.62
C ASP A 98 12.53 -11.61 -28.52
N PRO A 99 11.33 -11.06 -28.84
CA PRO A 99 11.27 -9.84 -29.67
C PRO A 99 12.08 -8.67 -29.15
N MET A 100 12.35 -8.58 -27.84
CA MET A 100 13.22 -7.53 -27.30
C MET A 100 14.67 -7.67 -27.75
N PHE A 101 15.15 -8.88 -28.04
CA PHE A 101 16.44 -9.13 -28.67
C PHE A 101 16.36 -8.96 -30.19
N ASP A 102 15.26 -9.44 -30.79
CA ASP A 102 15.10 -9.45 -32.24
C ASP A 102 15.01 -8.01 -32.79
N TYR A 103 14.36 -7.10 -32.06
CA TYR A 103 14.33 -5.68 -32.41
C TYR A 103 15.73 -5.04 -32.57
N LEU A 104 16.71 -5.47 -31.77
CA LEU A 104 18.09 -4.96 -31.90
C LEU A 104 18.69 -5.26 -33.29
N ASP A 105 18.37 -6.44 -33.81
CA ASP A 105 18.92 -6.90 -35.10
C ASP A 105 18.00 -6.51 -36.27
N GLU A 106 16.69 -6.70 -36.19
CA GLU A 106 15.72 -6.37 -37.22
C GLU A 106 15.64 -4.87 -37.50
N LYS A 107 15.73 -4.04 -36.45
CA LYS A 107 15.73 -2.57 -36.59
C LYS A 107 17.14 -1.99 -36.76
N ASN A 108 18.16 -2.86 -36.69
CA ASN A 108 19.57 -2.46 -36.71
C ASN A 108 19.89 -1.34 -35.71
N VAL A 109 19.47 -1.52 -34.45
CA VAL A 109 19.67 -0.55 -33.37
C VAL A 109 20.57 -1.09 -32.28
N ASP A 110 21.18 -0.19 -31.50
CA ASP A 110 22.05 -0.51 -30.37
C ASP A 110 21.26 -0.64 -29.06
N PHE A 111 20.11 0.01 -28.99
CA PHE A 111 19.29 0.11 -27.79
C PHE A 111 17.80 0.01 -28.11
N CYS A 112 17.06 -0.75 -27.31
CA CYS A 112 15.63 -0.87 -27.43
C CYS A 112 14.99 -0.77 -26.03
N ILE A 113 13.97 0.08 -25.90
CA ILE A 113 13.27 0.32 -24.64
C ILE A 113 11.78 0.50 -24.88
N PRO A 114 10.89 -0.09 -24.04
CA PRO A 114 9.45 0.04 -24.22
C PRO A 114 8.92 1.44 -23.96
N HIS A 115 7.93 1.83 -24.75
CA HIS A 115 7.13 3.03 -24.52
C HIS A 115 6.36 2.92 -23.22
N PHE A 116 6.44 3.92 -22.35
CA PHE A 116 5.78 3.90 -21.04
C PHE A 116 4.37 4.47 -21.11
N ALA A 117 3.37 3.61 -20.91
CA ALA A 117 1.95 3.97 -20.75
C ALA A 117 1.40 4.96 -21.81
N GLY A 118 1.97 5.02 -23.00
CA GLY A 118 1.56 5.96 -24.05
C GLY A 118 1.88 7.44 -23.74
N TRP A 119 2.65 7.72 -22.70
CA TRP A 119 2.97 9.08 -22.28
C TRP A 119 4.05 9.72 -23.17
N LYS A 120 4.11 11.04 -23.13
CA LYS A 120 5.08 11.86 -23.84
C LYS A 120 5.98 12.62 -22.87
N SER A 121 7.23 12.88 -23.29
CA SER A 121 8.23 13.59 -22.50
C SER A 121 7.82 15.04 -22.16
N ASN A 122 7.06 15.69 -23.00
CA ASN A 122 6.50 17.02 -22.76
C ASN A 122 5.18 16.99 -21.97
N GLY A 123 4.64 15.82 -21.65
CA GLY A 123 3.50 15.68 -20.75
C GLY A 123 3.83 16.21 -19.35
N HIS A 124 2.86 16.84 -18.70
CA HIS A 124 3.06 17.59 -17.45
C HIS A 124 3.92 16.87 -16.39
N HIS A 125 3.64 15.57 -16.15
CA HIS A 125 4.37 14.82 -15.12
C HIS A 125 5.83 14.51 -15.49
N ILE A 126 6.07 14.14 -16.76
CA ILE A 126 7.41 13.80 -17.24
C ILE A 126 8.25 15.07 -17.43
N ALA A 127 7.70 16.10 -18.06
CA ALA A 127 8.37 17.38 -18.23
C ALA A 127 8.78 18.02 -16.89
N LYS A 128 7.93 17.92 -15.85
CA LYS A 128 8.27 18.40 -14.50
C LYS A 128 9.49 17.67 -13.93
N ARG A 129 9.62 16.35 -14.17
CA ARG A 129 10.78 15.56 -13.72
C ARG A 129 12.03 15.94 -14.50
N ILE A 130 11.96 16.05 -15.84
CA ILE A 130 13.05 16.48 -16.71
C ILE A 130 13.58 17.86 -16.27
N ASN A 131 12.70 18.83 -16.07
CA ASN A 131 13.07 20.19 -15.66
C ASN A 131 13.82 20.26 -14.31
N ARG A 132 13.71 19.25 -13.44
CA ARG A 132 14.50 19.19 -12.20
C ARG A 132 15.99 18.91 -12.42
N PHE A 133 16.36 18.50 -13.62
CA PHE A 133 17.76 18.29 -14.01
C PHE A 133 18.42 19.55 -14.60
N LYS A 134 17.71 20.67 -14.74
CA LYS A 134 18.31 21.95 -15.15
C LYS A 134 19.49 22.31 -14.25
N GLY A 135 20.61 22.69 -14.87
CA GLY A 135 21.86 22.96 -14.16
C GLY A 135 22.68 21.70 -13.79
N LEU A 136 22.15 20.49 -13.98
CA LEU A 136 22.90 19.24 -13.80
C LEU A 136 23.48 18.68 -15.11
N ILE A 137 22.97 19.17 -16.25
CA ILE A 137 23.40 18.84 -17.60
C ILE A 137 23.19 20.06 -18.48
N GLU A 138 23.84 20.10 -19.64
CA GLU A 138 23.66 21.17 -20.64
C GLU A 138 22.19 21.30 -21.07
N ASP A 139 21.72 22.54 -21.20
CA ASP A 139 20.31 22.84 -21.49
C ASP A 139 19.85 22.24 -22.84
N LYS A 140 20.76 22.03 -23.80
CA LYS A 140 20.42 21.38 -25.10
C LYS A 140 19.75 20.02 -24.88
N TYR A 141 20.24 19.20 -23.94
CA TYR A 141 19.68 17.88 -23.66
C TYR A 141 18.31 17.98 -22.99
N ILE A 142 18.11 18.97 -22.12
CA ILE A 142 16.81 19.25 -21.49
C ILE A 142 15.79 19.67 -22.54
N GLN A 143 16.18 20.59 -23.46
CA GLN A 143 15.30 21.06 -24.52
C GLN A 143 14.93 19.92 -25.46
N GLU A 144 15.93 19.13 -25.91
CA GLU A 144 15.68 17.98 -26.78
C GLU A 144 14.75 16.97 -26.12
N ALA A 145 15.02 16.61 -24.87
CA ALA A 145 14.14 15.68 -24.12
C ALA A 145 12.68 16.16 -24.01
N LEU A 146 12.44 17.48 -24.04
CA LEU A 146 11.09 18.06 -23.98
C LEU A 146 10.38 18.13 -25.34
N ASN A 147 11.03 17.74 -26.46
CA ASN A 147 10.50 17.80 -27.84
C ASN A 147 9.50 16.67 -28.18
N ASN A 148 8.56 16.35 -27.26
CA ASN A 148 7.48 15.39 -27.52
C ASN A 148 7.92 13.95 -27.82
N HIS A 149 9.04 13.51 -27.29
CA HIS A 149 9.49 12.12 -27.39
C HIS A 149 8.59 11.16 -26.60
N PRO A 150 8.56 9.87 -26.93
CA PRO A 150 7.90 8.86 -26.09
C PRO A 150 8.46 8.87 -24.66
N ALA A 151 7.60 8.77 -23.65
CA ALA A 151 8.08 8.50 -22.30
C ALA A 151 8.52 7.04 -22.20
N ILE A 152 9.57 6.80 -21.43
CA ILE A 152 10.18 5.48 -21.24
C ILE A 152 10.23 5.10 -19.76
N ASN A 153 10.38 3.81 -19.49
CA ASN A 153 10.66 3.28 -18.15
C ASN A 153 11.78 2.26 -18.22
N THR A 154 12.78 2.40 -17.38
CA THR A 154 14.03 1.64 -17.42
C THR A 154 13.96 0.26 -16.75
N GLY A 155 12.78 -0.21 -16.36
CA GLY A 155 12.60 -1.53 -15.76
C GLY A 155 12.76 -2.70 -16.71
N VAL A 156 12.61 -2.46 -18.02
CA VAL A 156 12.87 -3.42 -19.09
C VAL A 156 13.53 -2.68 -20.24
N LEU A 157 14.67 -3.17 -20.70
CA LEU A 157 15.36 -2.62 -21.87
C LEU A 157 16.34 -3.65 -22.46
N SER A 158 16.63 -3.58 -23.76
CA SER A 158 17.67 -4.40 -24.37
C SER A 158 18.72 -3.55 -25.10
N PHE A 159 19.94 -4.08 -25.18
CA PHE A 159 21.06 -3.38 -25.79
C PHE A 159 22.12 -4.31 -26.40
N LYS A 160 22.87 -3.78 -27.36
CA LYS A 160 24.10 -4.36 -27.89
C LYS A 160 25.29 -3.88 -27.07
N LYS A 161 26.09 -4.80 -26.56
CA LYS A 161 27.33 -4.47 -25.84
C LYS A 161 28.37 -3.89 -26.85
N SER A 162 28.90 -2.72 -26.53
CA SER A 162 29.96 -2.05 -27.33
C SER A 162 30.64 -0.98 -26.47
N GLU A 163 31.81 -0.46 -26.94
CA GLU A 163 32.45 0.67 -26.26
C GLU A 163 31.58 1.93 -26.26
N LYS A 164 30.85 2.17 -27.34
CA LYS A 164 29.90 3.28 -27.45
C LYS A 164 28.79 3.17 -26.38
N TRP A 165 28.24 1.97 -26.23
CA TRP A 165 27.27 1.67 -25.20
C TRP A 165 27.84 1.91 -23.80
N SER A 166 29.04 1.40 -23.50
CA SER A 166 29.70 1.59 -22.21
C SER A 166 29.91 3.08 -21.89
N LYS A 167 30.30 3.88 -22.88
CA LYS A 167 30.43 5.33 -22.72
C LYS A 167 29.10 5.99 -22.38
N PHE A 168 28.04 5.65 -23.12
CA PHE A 168 26.68 6.15 -22.84
C PHE A 168 26.20 5.76 -21.41
N VAL A 169 26.40 4.52 -21.00
CA VAL A 169 26.04 4.05 -19.67
C VAL A 169 26.77 4.80 -18.55
N ARG A 170 28.06 5.11 -18.74
CA ARG A 170 28.82 5.94 -17.78
C ARG A 170 28.22 7.33 -17.63
N ASP A 171 27.93 7.99 -18.77
CA ASP A 171 27.33 9.33 -18.77
C ASP A 171 25.92 9.32 -18.16
N TRP A 172 25.11 8.32 -18.51
CA TRP A 172 23.80 8.09 -17.89
C TRP A 172 23.89 7.88 -16.38
N THR A 173 24.81 7.01 -15.93
CA THR A 173 25.03 6.73 -14.50
C THR A 173 25.49 8.00 -13.76
N ALA A 174 26.41 8.77 -14.34
CA ALA A 174 26.89 10.02 -13.77
C ALA A 174 25.78 11.08 -13.65
N LEU A 175 24.92 11.18 -14.67
CA LEU A 175 23.77 12.08 -14.61
C LEU A 175 22.74 11.64 -13.55
N ALA A 176 22.43 10.35 -13.52
CA ALA A 176 21.53 9.77 -12.51
C ALA A 176 22.07 9.99 -11.07
N ASP A 177 23.38 9.86 -10.86
CA ASP A 177 24.01 10.11 -9.56
C ASP A 177 23.90 11.58 -9.16
N ARG A 178 24.15 12.52 -10.07
CA ARG A 178 23.90 13.96 -9.81
C ARG A 178 22.46 14.21 -9.42
N GLY A 179 21.50 13.63 -10.15
CA GLY A 179 20.08 13.72 -9.83
C GLY A 179 19.74 13.11 -8.46
N SER A 180 20.36 11.97 -8.14
CA SER A 180 20.18 11.30 -6.83
C SER A 180 20.69 12.16 -5.67
N LYS A 181 21.82 12.84 -5.82
CA LYS A 181 22.39 13.77 -4.84
C LYS A 181 21.48 14.99 -4.61
N GLN A 182 20.74 15.38 -5.63
CA GLN A 182 19.70 16.43 -5.53
C GLN A 182 18.32 15.90 -5.08
N HIS A 183 18.25 14.68 -4.59
CA HIS A 183 17.01 14.04 -4.13
C HIS A 183 15.90 14.01 -5.21
N ILE A 184 16.28 13.89 -6.48
CA ILE A 184 15.32 13.72 -7.57
C ILE A 184 14.75 12.28 -7.48
N PHE A 185 13.44 12.16 -7.62
CA PHE A 185 12.75 10.88 -7.62
C PHE A 185 13.03 10.10 -8.90
N ILE A 186 13.34 8.79 -8.81
CA ILE A 186 13.70 7.90 -9.92
C ILE A 186 14.74 8.52 -10.88
N PRO A 187 15.93 8.91 -10.37
CA PRO A 187 16.91 9.68 -11.13
C PRO A 187 17.48 8.92 -12.33
N ASP A 188 17.53 7.58 -12.26
CA ASP A 188 17.97 6.69 -13.32
C ASP A 188 17.05 6.77 -14.55
N GLU A 189 15.75 6.64 -14.35
CA GLU A 189 14.75 6.73 -15.42
C GLU A 189 14.74 8.13 -16.06
N VAL A 190 14.73 9.18 -15.22
CA VAL A 190 14.71 10.56 -15.72
C VAL A 190 15.99 10.92 -16.47
N ALA A 191 17.15 10.46 -15.98
CA ALA A 191 18.42 10.67 -16.70
C ALA A 191 18.42 9.96 -18.07
N CYS A 192 17.90 8.73 -18.14
CA CYS A 192 17.72 8.04 -19.43
C CYS A 192 16.76 8.80 -20.35
N GLN A 193 15.62 9.26 -19.83
CA GLN A 193 14.65 10.06 -20.57
C GLN A 193 15.26 11.35 -21.17
N ILE A 194 16.24 11.93 -20.48
CA ILE A 194 16.96 13.13 -20.96
C ILE A 194 17.96 12.79 -22.06
N LEU A 195 18.68 11.67 -21.92
CA LEU A 195 19.81 11.35 -22.80
C LEU A 195 19.42 10.57 -24.07
N TYR A 196 18.37 9.71 -23.99
CA TYR A 196 18.07 8.81 -25.10
C TYR A 196 17.69 9.53 -26.41
N PRO A 197 17.03 10.69 -26.43
CA PRO A 197 16.74 11.38 -27.68
C PRO A 197 17.99 11.83 -28.43
N SER A 198 19.10 12.04 -27.72
CA SER A 198 20.38 12.48 -28.26
C SER A 198 21.41 11.36 -28.40
N MET A 199 21.00 10.08 -28.41
CA MET A 199 21.94 8.93 -28.45
C MET A 199 22.88 8.93 -29.63
N SER A 200 22.53 9.60 -30.73
CA SER A 200 23.42 9.80 -31.89
C SER A 200 24.72 10.52 -31.53
N GLU A 201 24.76 11.34 -30.49
CA GLU A 201 26.02 11.98 -30.01
C GLU A 201 27.03 10.96 -29.46
N TRP A 202 26.56 9.78 -29.02
CA TRP A 202 27.41 8.63 -28.67
C TRP A 202 27.66 7.68 -29.86
N GLY A 203 27.12 8.01 -31.05
CA GLY A 203 27.12 7.14 -32.21
C GLY A 203 26.27 5.89 -32.02
N LEU A 204 25.21 5.98 -31.22
CA LEU A 204 24.25 4.93 -30.93
C LEU A 204 22.91 5.21 -31.62
N THR A 205 22.20 4.14 -31.92
CA THR A 205 20.84 4.16 -32.46
C THR A 205 19.88 3.47 -31.51
N TYR A 206 18.59 3.88 -31.50
CA TYR A 206 17.60 3.32 -30.61
C TYR A 206 16.26 3.02 -31.28
N PHE A 207 15.50 2.13 -30.66
CA PHE A 207 14.12 1.82 -31.03
C PHE A 207 13.23 1.86 -29.80
N ILE A 208 12.11 2.56 -29.90
CA ILE A 208 11.08 2.54 -28.85
C ILE A 208 10.09 1.42 -29.19
N SER A 209 10.16 0.33 -28.43
CA SER A 209 9.29 -0.81 -28.62
C SER A 209 7.87 -0.56 -28.06
N PRO A 210 6.88 -1.40 -28.43
CA PRO A 210 5.55 -1.31 -27.91
C PRO A 210 5.47 -1.43 -26.37
N THR A 211 4.48 -0.81 -25.78
CA THR A 211 4.23 -0.79 -24.33
C THR A 211 4.06 -2.18 -23.72
N ASN A 212 3.63 -3.19 -24.50
CA ASN A 212 3.38 -4.55 -24.03
C ASN A 212 4.59 -5.25 -23.40
N PHE A 213 5.81 -4.76 -23.62
CA PHE A 213 7.03 -5.27 -22.96
C PHE A 213 7.36 -4.59 -21.63
N ASN A 214 6.57 -3.60 -21.19
CA ASN A 214 6.73 -2.96 -19.89
C ASN A 214 5.40 -2.31 -19.46
N VAL A 215 4.36 -3.13 -19.29
CA VAL A 215 3.01 -2.68 -18.92
C VAL A 215 2.99 -2.27 -17.46
N SER A 216 2.87 -0.98 -17.21
CA SER A 216 2.72 -0.47 -15.85
C SER A 216 1.35 -0.82 -15.29
N VAL A 217 1.32 -1.58 -14.19
CA VAL A 217 0.08 -1.98 -13.53
C VAL A 217 -0.77 -0.77 -13.10
N LEU A 218 -0.13 0.36 -12.79
CA LEU A 218 -0.85 1.56 -12.35
C LEU A 218 -1.21 2.54 -13.46
N HIS A 219 -0.39 2.58 -14.51
CA HIS A 219 -0.43 3.65 -15.51
C HIS A 219 -0.86 3.16 -16.90
N ASP A 220 -1.05 1.84 -17.05
CA ASP A 220 -1.60 1.30 -18.28
C ASP A 220 -3.13 1.51 -18.31
N HIS A 221 -3.54 2.47 -19.09
CA HIS A 221 -4.94 2.82 -19.33
C HIS A 221 -5.60 1.93 -20.41
N GLY A 222 -5.23 0.65 -20.47
CA GLY A 222 -5.76 -0.28 -21.48
C GLY A 222 -5.06 -0.16 -22.85
N LEU A 223 -3.90 0.47 -22.91
CA LEU A 223 -3.14 0.67 -24.16
C LEU A 223 -2.47 -0.61 -24.67
N SER A 224 -2.33 -1.64 -23.84
CA SER A 224 -1.76 -2.93 -24.24
C SER A 224 -2.83 -4.02 -24.23
N THR A 225 -3.08 -4.61 -25.41
CA THR A 225 -4.01 -5.73 -25.58
C THR A 225 -3.36 -7.10 -25.41
N ASP A 226 -2.01 -7.18 -25.49
CA ASP A 226 -1.22 -8.41 -25.35
C ASP A 226 0.03 -8.15 -24.47
N PRO A 227 -0.13 -7.97 -23.16
CA PRO A 227 0.98 -7.72 -22.25
C PRO A 227 1.95 -8.90 -22.22
N ARG A 228 3.24 -8.63 -22.44
CA ARG A 228 4.34 -9.60 -22.34
C ARG A 228 5.06 -9.52 -21.02
N ILE A 229 5.20 -8.30 -20.48
CA ILE A 229 5.81 -8.04 -19.19
C ILE A 229 4.95 -7.02 -18.44
N TYR A 230 4.49 -7.40 -17.24
CA TYR A 230 3.85 -6.49 -16.30
C TYR A 230 4.87 -5.95 -15.30
N HIS A 231 4.84 -4.65 -15.04
CA HIS A 231 5.73 -3.98 -14.11
C HIS A 231 4.95 -3.45 -12.89
N PHE A 232 5.32 -3.92 -11.71
CA PHE A 232 4.59 -3.69 -10.46
C PHE A 232 5.21 -2.59 -9.58
N HIS A 233 5.99 -1.69 -10.11
CA HIS A 233 6.57 -0.52 -9.46
C HIS A 233 6.48 -0.50 -7.93
N GLY A 234 7.51 -0.94 -7.24
CA GLY A 234 7.57 -0.92 -5.78
C GLY A 234 6.58 -1.86 -5.09
N ASP A 235 5.83 -1.40 -4.07
CA ASP A 235 4.93 -2.24 -3.25
C ASP A 235 3.53 -2.45 -3.85
N LYS A 236 3.31 -2.10 -5.09
CA LYS A 236 1.98 -2.07 -5.71
C LYS A 236 1.44 -3.43 -6.13
N HIS A 237 2.29 -4.47 -6.12
CA HIS A 237 1.87 -5.88 -6.20
C HIS A 237 0.91 -6.31 -5.07
N VAL A 238 0.78 -5.48 -4.04
CA VAL A 238 -0.04 -5.71 -2.85
C VAL A 238 -1.36 -4.93 -2.86
N LEU A 239 -1.64 -4.14 -3.89
CA LEU A 239 -2.89 -3.40 -4.00
C LEU A 239 -4.04 -4.34 -4.41
N ASP A 240 -5.24 -4.00 -3.98
CA ASP A 240 -6.46 -4.73 -4.33
C ASP A 240 -6.99 -4.35 -5.74
N GLU A 241 -6.08 -4.06 -6.66
CA GLU A 241 -6.42 -3.79 -8.05
C GLU A 241 -6.48 -5.09 -8.86
N PRO A 242 -7.40 -5.22 -9.83
CA PRO A 242 -7.55 -6.44 -10.62
C PRO A 242 -6.27 -6.90 -11.30
N LYS A 243 -5.41 -5.97 -11.73
CA LYS A 243 -4.11 -6.29 -12.34
C LYS A 243 -3.11 -6.88 -11.35
N CYS A 244 -3.24 -6.59 -10.06
CA CYS A 244 -2.40 -7.17 -9.00
C CYS A 244 -2.77 -8.62 -8.69
N GLU A 245 -3.96 -9.07 -9.03
CA GLU A 245 -4.34 -10.49 -8.93
C GLU A 245 -3.46 -11.37 -9.81
N PHE A 246 -2.95 -10.87 -10.93
CA PHE A 246 -2.00 -11.61 -11.75
C PHE A 246 -0.68 -11.88 -11.00
N TRP A 247 -0.16 -10.93 -10.23
CA TRP A 247 1.01 -11.16 -9.38
C TRP A 247 0.71 -12.17 -8.27
N LYS A 248 -0.42 -12.01 -7.59
CA LYS A 248 -0.86 -12.92 -6.52
C LYS A 248 -1.04 -14.34 -7.05
N LYS A 249 -1.66 -14.49 -8.23
CA LYS A 249 -1.80 -15.80 -8.91
C LYS A 249 -0.43 -16.41 -9.22
N THR A 250 0.47 -15.65 -9.83
CA THR A 250 1.82 -16.13 -10.16
C THR A 250 2.58 -16.57 -8.91
N PHE A 251 2.44 -15.83 -7.82
CA PHE A 251 3.01 -16.17 -6.52
C PHE A 251 2.42 -17.47 -5.97
N ARG A 252 1.09 -17.66 -6.03
CA ARG A 252 0.42 -18.91 -5.62
C ARG A 252 0.90 -20.08 -6.46
N ASP A 253 0.91 -19.96 -7.77
CA ASP A 253 1.39 -20.98 -8.71
C ASP A 253 2.83 -21.40 -8.38
N MET A 254 3.69 -20.45 -8.08
CA MET A 254 5.08 -20.67 -7.66
C MET A 254 5.16 -21.43 -6.33
N ARG A 255 4.43 -20.99 -5.33
CA ARG A 255 4.37 -21.65 -4.00
C ARG A 255 3.88 -23.09 -4.10
N ASP A 256 2.80 -23.29 -4.87
CA ASP A 256 2.12 -24.59 -4.99
C ASP A 256 2.85 -25.55 -5.95
N SER A 257 3.89 -25.08 -6.64
CA SER A 257 4.76 -25.89 -7.50
C SER A 257 5.63 -26.91 -6.75
N ASN A 258 5.63 -26.90 -5.41
CA ASN A 258 6.40 -27.77 -4.52
C ASN A 258 7.92 -27.79 -4.77
N ILE A 259 8.48 -26.71 -5.31
CA ILE A 259 9.92 -26.55 -5.49
C ILE A 259 10.59 -26.41 -4.12
N ALA A 260 11.39 -27.41 -3.72
CA ALA A 260 11.97 -27.48 -2.38
C ALA A 260 12.74 -26.22 -1.97
N ASN A 261 13.56 -25.68 -2.88
CA ASN A 261 14.38 -24.49 -2.61
C ASN A 261 13.50 -23.24 -2.40
N ILE A 262 12.42 -23.10 -3.17
CA ILE A 262 11.44 -22.02 -3.02
C ILE A 262 10.70 -22.17 -1.69
N ASN A 263 10.24 -23.37 -1.37
CA ASN A 263 9.52 -23.62 -0.12
C ASN A 263 10.39 -23.37 1.12
N SER A 264 11.67 -23.75 1.06
CA SER A 264 12.64 -23.44 2.13
C SER A 264 12.81 -21.93 2.29
N PHE A 265 12.99 -21.21 1.19
CA PHE A 265 13.10 -19.76 1.20
C PHE A 265 11.81 -19.07 1.69
N LEU A 266 10.63 -19.55 1.26
CA LEU A 266 9.35 -18.97 1.66
C LEU A 266 9.07 -19.11 3.16
N LYS A 267 9.54 -20.19 3.80
CA LYS A 267 9.51 -20.30 5.27
C LYS A 267 10.28 -19.17 5.96
N TYR A 268 11.40 -18.77 5.39
CA TYR A 268 12.17 -17.60 5.86
C TYR A 268 11.42 -16.28 5.57
N ALA A 269 10.90 -16.15 4.37
CA ALA A 269 10.18 -14.96 3.91
C ALA A 269 8.79 -14.79 4.55
N ASP A 270 8.24 -15.84 5.16
CA ASP A 270 6.87 -15.89 5.71
C ASP A 270 6.61 -14.76 6.75
N LYS A 271 7.63 -14.35 7.49
CA LYS A 271 7.54 -13.20 8.42
C LYS A 271 7.25 -11.87 7.71
N ARG A 272 7.67 -11.71 6.45
CA ARG A 272 7.52 -10.46 5.67
C ARG A 272 6.34 -10.50 4.71
N LEU A 273 6.04 -11.70 4.19
CA LEU A 273 4.93 -11.95 3.28
C LEU A 273 3.71 -12.55 3.97
N GLY A 274 3.82 -12.89 5.24
CA GLY A 274 2.83 -13.65 5.99
C GLY A 274 1.40 -13.10 5.92
N LYS A 275 1.25 -11.84 5.51
CA LYS A 275 -0.03 -11.21 5.23
C LYS A 275 -0.69 -11.79 3.97
N TYR A 276 0.07 -12.05 2.90
CA TYR A 276 -0.43 -12.59 1.62
C TYR A 276 -0.59 -14.10 1.67
N LEU A 277 0.34 -14.78 2.35
CA LEU A 277 0.31 -16.23 2.53
C LEU A 277 -0.84 -16.67 3.45
N ARG A 278 -1.19 -15.86 4.44
CA ARG A 278 -2.28 -16.16 5.38
C ARG A 278 -3.65 -16.08 4.73
N GLN A 279 -3.90 -15.13 3.86
CA GLN A 279 -5.17 -15.03 3.13
C GLN A 279 -5.47 -16.26 2.28
N ASP A 280 -4.43 -16.92 1.75
CA ASP A 280 -4.60 -18.10 0.89
C ASP A 280 -4.57 -19.43 1.65
N LYS A 281 -4.04 -19.47 2.89
CA LYS A 281 -3.88 -20.70 3.66
C LYS A 281 -5.04 -21.00 4.61
N ASP A 282 -5.77 -19.99 5.01
CA ASP A 282 -6.87 -20.13 5.97
C ASP A 282 -8.17 -19.70 5.30
N PRO A 283 -9.04 -20.64 4.93
CA PRO A 283 -10.36 -20.31 4.41
C PRO A 283 -11.22 -19.56 5.45
N ASN A 284 -10.78 -19.56 6.72
CA ASN A 284 -11.40 -18.79 7.80
C ASN A 284 -10.64 -17.49 8.09
N TYR A 285 -9.65 -17.11 7.26
CA TYR A 285 -8.94 -15.86 7.48
C TYR A 285 -9.89 -14.67 7.42
N VAL A 286 -9.98 -13.96 8.54
CA VAL A 286 -10.74 -12.73 8.65
C VAL A 286 -9.78 -11.56 8.58
N ASP A 287 -9.91 -10.74 7.53
CA ASP A 287 -9.02 -9.60 7.28
C ASP A 287 -9.27 -8.38 8.17
N THR A 288 -10.30 -8.46 9.01
CA THR A 288 -10.76 -7.34 9.84
C THR A 288 -10.87 -7.74 11.31
N THR A 289 -10.29 -6.93 12.18
CA THR A 289 -10.45 -7.01 13.64
C THR A 289 -11.49 -6.02 14.12
N ILE A 290 -12.40 -6.45 14.99
CA ILE A 290 -13.31 -5.55 15.69
C ILE A 290 -12.56 -4.94 16.87
N VAL A 291 -12.67 -3.63 17.05
CA VAL A 291 -12.02 -2.92 18.17
C VAL A 291 -13.06 -2.11 18.91
N THR A 292 -13.15 -2.34 20.21
CA THR A 292 -13.99 -1.56 21.11
C THR A 292 -13.24 -1.25 22.41
N ALA A 293 -13.85 -0.47 23.27
CA ALA A 293 -13.25 -0.11 24.55
C ALA A 293 -14.33 0.05 25.62
N CYS A 294 -13.98 -0.27 26.87
CA CYS A 294 -14.86 -0.08 28.02
C CYS A 294 -14.09 0.33 29.28
N ASP A 295 -14.83 0.89 30.20
CA ASP A 295 -14.46 1.25 31.57
C ASP A 295 -15.53 0.77 32.53
N PRO A 296 -15.43 1.01 33.85
CA PRO A 296 -16.45 0.58 34.83
C PRO A 296 -17.85 1.10 34.55
N PHE A 297 -17.98 2.24 33.86
CA PHE A 297 -19.29 2.79 33.50
C PHE A 297 -19.87 2.13 32.24
N TYR A 298 -19.03 1.85 31.24
CA TYR A 298 -19.49 1.31 29.96
C TYR A 298 -19.52 -0.21 29.88
N VAL A 299 -18.96 -0.97 30.84
CA VAL A 299 -18.92 -2.44 30.80
C VAL A 299 -20.30 -3.08 30.77
N ASP A 300 -21.24 -2.59 31.54
CA ASP A 300 -22.62 -3.13 31.58
C ASP A 300 -23.37 -2.79 30.27
N ILE A 301 -23.08 -1.65 29.68
CA ILE A 301 -23.60 -1.26 28.36
C ILE A 301 -23.02 -2.16 27.28
N LEU A 302 -21.69 -2.36 27.29
CA LEU A 302 -21.00 -3.22 26.32
C LEU A 302 -21.53 -4.66 26.41
N LYS A 303 -21.85 -5.17 27.60
CA LYS A 303 -22.44 -6.50 27.77
C LYS A 303 -23.73 -6.64 26.94
N LEU A 304 -24.61 -5.64 26.98
CA LEU A 304 -25.88 -5.65 26.25
C LEU A 304 -25.65 -5.54 24.74
N THR A 305 -24.80 -4.60 24.32
CA THR A 305 -24.56 -4.36 22.90
C THR A 305 -23.75 -5.50 22.27
N TYR A 306 -22.80 -6.10 22.99
CA TYR A 306 -22.04 -7.25 22.55
C TYR A 306 -22.94 -8.46 22.29
N ALA A 307 -23.90 -8.74 23.18
CA ALA A 307 -24.90 -9.78 22.96
C ALA A 307 -25.74 -9.53 21.71
N ASN A 308 -26.15 -8.28 21.46
CA ASN A 308 -26.84 -7.87 20.26
C ASN A 308 -25.97 -8.04 19.00
N TRP A 309 -24.67 -7.68 19.05
CA TRP A 309 -23.74 -7.89 17.93
C TRP A 309 -23.55 -9.37 17.60
N ARG A 310 -23.48 -10.23 18.62
CA ARG A 310 -23.43 -11.69 18.41
C ARG A 310 -24.68 -12.19 17.70
N LYS A 311 -25.85 -11.78 18.18
CA LYS A 311 -27.15 -12.23 17.66
C LYS A 311 -27.39 -11.81 16.20
N TYR A 312 -27.06 -10.57 15.84
CA TYR A 312 -27.45 -9.99 14.55
C TYR A 312 -26.31 -9.77 13.55
N LYS A 313 -25.06 -9.75 13.99
CA LYS A 313 -23.90 -9.43 13.14
C LYS A 313 -22.86 -10.54 13.05
N GLY A 314 -23.04 -11.63 13.79
CA GLY A 314 -22.11 -12.75 13.77
C GLY A 314 -20.69 -12.35 14.14
N ILE A 315 -20.54 -11.49 15.16
CA ILE A 315 -19.23 -10.95 15.59
C ILE A 315 -18.25 -12.04 16.00
N ASP A 316 -18.73 -13.23 16.36
CA ASP A 316 -17.90 -14.38 16.75
C ASP A 316 -16.97 -14.86 15.63
N LYS A 317 -17.26 -14.49 14.36
CA LYS A 317 -16.41 -14.80 13.20
C LYS A 317 -15.17 -13.91 13.10
N TYR A 318 -15.11 -12.83 13.87
CA TYR A 318 -14.05 -11.83 13.81
C TYR A 318 -13.15 -11.90 15.04
N PRO A 319 -11.84 -11.66 14.92
CA PRO A 319 -11.03 -11.31 16.07
C PRO A 319 -11.55 -10.02 16.70
N VAL A 320 -11.69 -10.00 18.00
CA VAL A 320 -12.19 -8.85 18.77
C VAL A 320 -11.10 -8.40 19.75
N ILE A 321 -10.80 -7.12 19.76
CA ILE A 321 -9.94 -6.49 20.76
C ILE A 321 -10.80 -5.54 21.60
N VAL A 322 -10.75 -5.73 22.92
CA VAL A 322 -11.41 -4.85 23.87
C VAL A 322 -10.36 -4.18 24.75
N PHE A 323 -10.22 -2.87 24.61
CA PHE A 323 -9.39 -2.09 25.53
C PHE A 323 -10.17 -1.82 26.80
N VAL A 324 -9.61 -2.26 27.92
CA VAL A 324 -10.27 -2.19 29.23
C VAL A 324 -9.51 -1.22 30.13
N ASN A 325 -10.20 -0.19 30.61
CA ASN A 325 -9.65 0.77 31.55
C ASN A 325 -10.32 0.64 32.92
N GLY A 326 -9.54 0.62 33.99
CA GLY A 326 -10.03 0.69 35.37
C GLY A 326 -10.73 -0.58 35.89
N LEU A 327 -10.64 -1.71 35.17
CA LEU A 327 -11.12 -3.03 35.60
C LEU A 327 -9.96 -4.03 35.53
N ASP A 328 -9.96 -5.02 36.45
CA ASP A 328 -9.00 -6.13 36.41
C ASP A 328 -9.46 -7.17 35.38
N ILE A 329 -8.74 -7.27 34.26
CA ILE A 329 -9.08 -8.15 33.14
C ILE A 329 -9.06 -9.65 33.52
N GLU A 330 -8.31 -10.03 34.56
CA GLU A 330 -8.20 -11.42 34.99
C GLU A 330 -9.29 -11.80 36.01
N LYS A 331 -9.69 -10.87 36.86
CA LYS A 331 -10.50 -11.19 38.05
C LYS A 331 -11.88 -10.56 38.06
N ASP A 332 -12.13 -9.49 37.30
CA ASP A 332 -13.42 -8.79 37.41
C ASP A 332 -14.52 -9.60 36.71
N PRO A 333 -15.56 -10.06 37.48
CA PRO A 333 -16.67 -10.87 36.95
C PRO A 333 -17.53 -10.10 35.94
N LYS A 334 -17.48 -8.78 35.94
CA LYS A 334 -18.19 -7.97 34.94
C LYS A 334 -17.68 -8.22 33.53
N LEU A 335 -16.43 -8.75 33.36
CA LEU A 335 -15.80 -9.03 32.09
C LEU A 335 -15.99 -10.49 31.62
N ASP A 336 -16.68 -11.35 32.36
CA ASP A 336 -16.83 -12.78 32.02
C ASP A 336 -17.44 -13.00 30.63
N PHE A 337 -18.34 -12.13 30.19
CA PHE A 337 -18.95 -12.21 28.87
C PHE A 337 -17.95 -11.98 27.71
N LEU A 338 -16.78 -11.45 27.99
CA LEU A 338 -15.68 -11.23 27.05
C LEU A 338 -14.62 -12.35 27.07
N ARG A 339 -14.71 -13.34 27.96
CA ARG A 339 -13.80 -14.49 28.02
C ARG A 339 -14.12 -15.52 26.94
N LEU A 340 -13.99 -15.11 25.68
CA LEU A 340 -14.31 -15.90 24.50
C LEU A 340 -13.04 -16.12 23.65
N PRO A 341 -12.93 -17.23 22.89
CA PRO A 341 -11.72 -17.58 22.14
C PRO A 341 -11.29 -16.52 21.10
N ASN A 342 -12.25 -15.79 20.54
CA ASN A 342 -11.99 -14.75 19.54
C ASN A 342 -11.77 -13.35 20.14
N VAL A 343 -11.86 -13.21 21.48
CA VAL A 343 -11.77 -11.93 22.18
C VAL A 343 -10.43 -11.82 22.92
N LYS A 344 -9.72 -10.75 22.66
CA LYS A 344 -8.52 -10.35 23.39
C LYS A 344 -8.80 -9.08 24.19
N MET A 345 -8.85 -9.21 25.51
CA MET A 345 -8.89 -8.06 26.41
C MET A 345 -7.47 -7.51 26.61
N ILE A 346 -7.33 -6.20 26.58
CA ILE A 346 -6.06 -5.50 26.76
C ILE A 346 -6.25 -4.42 27.83
N PRO A 347 -5.53 -4.50 28.96
CA PRO A 347 -5.54 -3.42 29.94
C PRO A 347 -4.97 -2.18 29.30
N TRP A 348 -5.68 -1.07 29.35
CA TRP A 348 -5.27 0.15 28.68
C TRP A 348 -5.24 1.32 29.65
N LYS A 349 -4.04 1.84 29.86
CA LYS A 349 -3.82 3.04 30.64
C LYS A 349 -2.68 3.84 30.02
N MET A 350 -2.92 5.11 29.75
CA MET A 350 -1.85 6.02 29.33
C MET A 350 -1.39 6.85 30.52
N ASN A 351 -0.10 6.85 30.78
CA ASN A 351 0.50 7.73 31.76
C ASN A 351 0.35 9.19 31.29
N ASN A 352 0.04 10.10 32.21
CA ASN A 352 -0.07 11.55 31.98
C ASN A 352 -1.30 12.03 31.18
N VAL A 353 -2.38 11.28 31.14
CA VAL A 353 -3.67 11.72 30.58
C VAL A 353 -4.61 12.11 31.72
N GLU A 354 -5.25 13.26 31.59
CA GLU A 354 -6.02 13.85 32.70
C GLU A 354 -7.44 13.30 32.83
N SER A 355 -7.98 12.67 31.77
CA SER A 355 -9.33 12.16 31.79
C SER A 355 -9.44 10.74 31.24
N HIS A 356 -10.33 9.94 31.84
CA HIS A 356 -10.74 8.61 31.37
C HIS A 356 -11.15 8.61 29.89
N ARG A 357 -11.82 9.67 29.45
CA ARG A 357 -12.28 9.79 28.07
C ARG A 357 -11.10 9.88 27.09
N GLU A 358 -10.05 10.63 27.44
CA GLU A 358 -8.85 10.75 26.60
C GLU A 358 -8.08 9.45 26.54
N GLU A 359 -7.98 8.71 27.64
CA GLU A 359 -7.38 7.37 27.67
C GLU A 359 -8.11 6.41 26.74
N MET A 360 -9.44 6.36 26.79
CA MET A 360 -10.23 5.49 25.96
C MET A 360 -10.17 5.85 24.49
N LEU A 361 -10.19 7.15 24.17
CA LEU A 361 -10.04 7.61 22.79
C LEU A 361 -8.64 7.31 22.24
N SER A 362 -7.60 7.36 23.09
CA SER A 362 -6.22 7.02 22.69
C SER A 362 -6.07 5.54 22.31
N ALA A 363 -6.85 4.64 22.92
CA ALA A 363 -6.84 3.22 22.59
C ALA A 363 -7.13 2.96 21.11
N PHE A 364 -8.02 3.75 20.50
CA PHE A 364 -8.36 3.62 19.09
C PHE A 364 -7.30 4.16 18.10
N VAL A 365 -6.25 4.82 18.58
CA VAL A 365 -5.12 5.23 17.74
C VAL A 365 -3.88 4.41 18.09
N PHE A 366 -3.38 4.53 19.33
CA PHE A 366 -2.14 3.86 19.75
C PHE A 366 -2.35 2.38 19.97
N GLY A 367 -3.40 2.01 20.71
CA GLY A 367 -3.73 0.62 20.97
C GLY A 367 -4.04 -0.15 19.70
N ALA A 368 -4.87 0.40 18.82
CA ALA A 368 -5.16 -0.24 17.54
C ALA A 368 -3.92 -0.39 16.66
N ALA A 369 -3.04 0.64 16.59
CA ALA A 369 -1.80 0.58 15.82
C ALA A 369 -0.85 -0.52 16.31
N GLU A 370 -0.82 -0.77 17.62
CA GLU A 370 0.07 -1.75 18.26
C GLU A 370 -0.49 -3.18 18.16
N HIS A 371 -1.76 -3.35 18.46
CA HIS A 371 -2.34 -4.67 18.72
C HIS A 371 -3.10 -5.26 17.54
N VAL A 372 -3.61 -4.47 16.59
CA VAL A 372 -4.29 -4.98 15.40
C VAL A 372 -3.28 -5.57 14.42
N LYS A 373 -3.53 -6.83 14.01
CA LYS A 373 -2.67 -7.57 13.07
C LYS A 373 -3.31 -7.81 11.70
N THR A 374 -4.63 -7.63 11.60
CA THR A 374 -5.41 -7.73 10.35
C THR A 374 -5.23 -6.49 9.46
N ASP A 375 -5.67 -6.58 8.21
CA ASP A 375 -5.54 -5.49 7.24
C ASP A 375 -6.40 -4.29 7.55
N TYR A 376 -7.56 -4.58 8.11
CA TYR A 376 -8.56 -3.60 8.51
C TYR A 376 -8.90 -3.78 9.99
N TRP A 377 -9.45 -2.75 10.56
CA TRP A 377 -10.14 -2.86 11.83
C TRP A 377 -11.38 -1.97 11.85
N LEU A 378 -12.41 -2.48 12.50
CA LEU A 378 -13.68 -1.81 12.65
C LEU A 378 -13.81 -1.31 14.09
N LYS A 379 -13.88 0.01 14.27
CA LYS A 379 -14.24 0.62 15.54
C LYS A 379 -15.74 0.43 15.76
N LEU A 380 -16.10 -0.06 16.92
CA LEU A 380 -17.47 -0.03 17.45
C LEU A 380 -17.47 0.62 18.82
N ASP A 381 -18.26 1.67 19.01
CA ASP A 381 -18.46 2.25 20.33
C ASP A 381 -19.30 1.28 21.21
N ALA A 382 -18.98 1.23 22.49
CA ALA A 382 -19.63 0.32 23.43
C ALA A 382 -21.16 0.48 23.52
N ASP A 383 -21.69 1.65 23.16
CA ASP A 383 -23.12 1.96 23.15
C ASP A 383 -23.77 1.85 21.76
N SER A 384 -23.09 1.27 20.78
CA SER A 384 -23.65 1.01 19.45
C SER A 384 -24.32 -0.35 19.40
N PHE A 385 -25.41 -0.50 18.65
CA PHE A 385 -26.12 -1.77 18.50
C PHE A 385 -26.70 -1.94 17.09
N ALA A 386 -26.87 -3.20 16.68
CA ALA A 386 -27.41 -3.56 15.39
C ALA A 386 -28.91 -3.28 15.30
N THR A 387 -29.34 -2.79 14.14
CA THR A 387 -30.75 -2.48 13.85
C THR A 387 -31.35 -3.38 12.76
N ASN A 388 -30.53 -4.23 12.16
CA ASN A 388 -30.94 -5.23 11.15
C ASN A 388 -29.87 -6.32 11.02
N ARG A 389 -30.09 -7.28 10.12
CA ARG A 389 -29.18 -8.40 9.82
C ARG A 389 -28.24 -8.15 8.63
N SER A 390 -28.12 -6.92 8.11
CA SER A 390 -27.16 -6.64 7.05
C SER A 390 -25.72 -6.95 7.50
N PRO A 391 -24.80 -7.25 6.58
CA PRO A 391 -23.41 -7.54 6.93
C PRO A 391 -22.78 -6.49 7.83
N LEU A 392 -21.95 -6.93 8.78
CA LEU A 392 -21.23 -6.05 9.68
C LEU A 392 -20.32 -5.08 8.90
N ILE A 393 -19.69 -5.57 7.86
CA ILE A 393 -18.76 -4.83 7.00
C ILE A 393 -19.33 -4.84 5.58
N ASN A 394 -19.49 -3.64 5.01
CA ASN A 394 -19.73 -3.50 3.58
C ASN A 394 -18.36 -3.43 2.89
N GLU A 395 -18.11 -4.29 1.90
CA GLU A 395 -16.83 -4.38 1.19
C GLU A 395 -16.43 -3.05 0.51
N GLU A 396 -17.41 -2.23 0.11
CA GLU A 396 -17.12 -0.88 -0.41
C GLU A 396 -16.38 0.02 0.58
N MET A 397 -16.52 -0.23 1.90
CA MET A 397 -15.79 0.52 2.92
C MET A 397 -14.27 0.29 2.83
N LYS A 398 -13.84 -0.88 2.36
CA LYS A 398 -12.44 -1.30 2.31
C LYS A 398 -11.62 -0.56 1.25
N GLN A 399 -12.26 0.07 0.26
CA GLN A 399 -11.57 0.90 -0.73
C GLN A 399 -10.93 2.16 -0.09
N PHE A 400 -11.45 2.63 1.05
CA PHE A 400 -10.97 3.83 1.73
C PHE A 400 -9.90 3.50 2.79
N ALA A 401 -9.00 4.44 3.04
CA ALA A 401 -8.07 4.34 4.17
C ALA A 401 -8.78 4.51 5.52
N PHE A 402 -9.84 5.32 5.51
CA PHE A 402 -10.73 5.60 6.62
C PHE A 402 -12.15 5.78 6.09
N CYS A 403 -13.09 5.01 6.59
CA CYS A 403 -14.51 5.11 6.22
C CYS A 403 -15.37 5.21 7.48
N GLY A 404 -16.24 6.20 7.53
CA GLY A 404 -17.14 6.39 8.66
C GLY A 404 -18.53 6.89 8.27
N HIS A 405 -19.46 6.91 9.24
CA HIS A 405 -20.78 7.49 9.04
C HIS A 405 -20.71 9.01 9.00
N ARG A 406 -21.50 9.61 8.13
CA ARG A 406 -21.60 11.07 8.03
C ARG A 406 -22.21 11.68 9.30
N TRP A 407 -21.46 12.58 9.94
CA TRP A 407 -21.91 13.30 11.13
C TRP A 407 -21.58 14.78 11.04
N GLY A 408 -22.50 15.61 10.61
CA GLY A 408 -22.35 17.06 10.61
C GLY A 408 -21.11 17.58 9.86
N TYR A 409 -20.71 18.80 10.18
CA TYR A 409 -19.51 19.47 9.62
C TYR A 409 -18.45 19.63 10.71
N SER A 410 -17.18 19.59 10.34
CA SER A 410 -16.09 19.95 11.24
C SER A 410 -16.22 21.42 11.64
N ARG A 411 -16.01 21.72 12.92
CA ARG A 411 -15.99 23.11 13.36
C ARG A 411 -14.72 23.78 12.84
N PRO A 412 -14.82 24.96 12.20
CA PRO A 412 -13.65 25.65 11.62
C PRO A 412 -12.53 25.90 12.64
N GLU A 413 -12.87 26.20 13.89
CA GLU A 413 -11.90 26.40 14.97
C GLU A 413 -11.07 25.14 15.28
N HIS A 414 -11.67 23.96 15.26
CA HIS A 414 -10.95 22.69 15.46
C HIS A 414 -9.93 22.44 14.35
N ILE A 415 -10.31 22.73 13.11
CA ILE A 415 -9.43 22.58 11.96
C ILE A 415 -8.27 23.59 12.03
N ARG A 416 -8.54 24.85 12.41
CA ARG A 416 -7.47 25.85 12.59
C ARG A 416 -6.47 25.45 13.68
N LEU A 417 -6.94 24.89 14.79
CA LEU A 417 -6.07 24.38 15.85
C LEU A 417 -5.19 23.25 15.37
N LEU A 418 -5.76 22.26 14.64
CA LEU A 418 -4.99 21.16 14.05
C LEU A 418 -4.02 21.66 12.98
N ASP A 419 -4.38 22.63 12.15
CA ASP A 419 -3.48 23.24 11.18
C ASP A 419 -2.32 23.97 11.83
N SER A 420 -2.59 24.75 12.86
CA SER A 420 -1.55 25.46 13.63
C SER A 420 -0.58 24.48 14.26
N TRP A 421 -1.11 23.43 14.88
CA TRP A 421 -0.31 22.37 15.47
C TRP A 421 0.50 21.62 14.40
N ALA A 422 -0.11 21.21 13.29
CA ALA A 422 0.55 20.50 12.21
C ALA A 422 1.68 21.32 11.56
N LYS A 423 1.49 22.62 11.37
CA LYS A 423 2.53 23.52 10.83
C LYS A 423 3.78 23.53 11.71
N GLY A 424 3.62 23.51 13.03
CA GLY A 424 4.74 23.49 13.97
C GLY A 424 5.49 22.16 14.00
N HIS A 425 4.76 21.04 14.04
CA HIS A 425 5.33 19.71 14.33
C HIS A 425 5.62 18.87 13.10
N TRP A 426 4.87 19.02 12.01
CA TRP A 426 4.96 18.15 10.84
C TRP A 426 5.66 18.76 9.65
N LYS A 427 6.06 20.02 9.71
CA LYS A 427 6.66 20.72 8.57
C LYS A 427 7.81 19.94 7.90
N ARG A 428 8.60 19.18 8.66
CA ARG A 428 9.65 18.30 8.14
C ARG A 428 9.11 16.94 7.67
N LYS A 429 8.18 16.31 8.40
CA LYS A 429 7.62 14.99 8.07
C LYS A 429 6.67 15.05 6.88
N LEU A 430 5.87 16.10 6.75
CA LEU A 430 4.97 16.33 5.63
C LEU A 430 5.71 16.55 4.31
N LYS A 431 6.93 17.10 4.35
CA LYS A 431 7.77 17.29 3.16
C LYS A 431 8.12 15.96 2.46
N PHE A 432 8.14 14.85 3.20
CA PHE A 432 8.42 13.51 2.69
C PHE A 432 7.17 12.69 2.35
N ALA A 433 6.00 13.07 2.84
CA ALA A 433 4.81 12.25 2.77
C ALA A 433 3.92 12.51 1.54
N SER A 434 3.95 13.71 0.97
CA SER A 434 3.14 14.02 -0.21
C SER A 434 3.65 15.21 -1.03
N PRO A 435 3.82 15.07 -2.35
CA PRO A 435 4.01 16.21 -3.27
C PRO A 435 2.85 17.21 -3.21
N MET A 436 1.63 16.79 -2.85
CA MET A 436 0.43 17.64 -2.82
C MET A 436 0.53 18.74 -1.78
N ILE A 437 1.28 18.55 -0.70
CA ILE A 437 1.47 19.57 0.34
C ILE A 437 2.37 20.72 -0.14
N ASN A 438 3.30 20.43 -1.04
CA ASN A 438 4.21 21.42 -1.62
C ASN A 438 3.61 22.24 -2.78
N GLU A 439 2.44 21.87 -3.28
CA GLU A 439 1.86 22.48 -4.49
C GLU A 439 0.87 23.63 -4.20
N GLY A 440 0.81 24.17 -2.99
CA GLY A 440 -0.09 25.28 -2.65
C GLY A 440 -1.59 24.96 -2.73
N ARG A 441 -1.97 23.70 -3.04
CA ARG A 441 -3.38 23.28 -3.10
C ARG A 441 -4.08 23.22 -1.75
N ILE A 442 -3.32 23.44 -0.67
CA ILE A 442 -3.81 23.45 0.70
C ILE A 442 -4.05 24.87 1.18
N GLU A 443 -3.92 25.85 0.30
CA GLU A 443 -4.34 27.21 0.61
C GLU A 443 -5.85 27.32 0.52
N GLY A 444 -6.44 27.57 1.63
CA GLY A 444 -7.75 28.16 1.73
C GLY A 444 -8.80 27.33 2.44
N ASN A 445 -9.59 28.07 3.13
CA ASN A 445 -10.83 27.70 3.78
C ASN A 445 -11.81 26.89 2.92
N ARG A 446 -11.63 26.85 1.59
CA ARG A 446 -12.52 26.11 0.67
C ARG A 446 -12.47 24.59 0.86
N PHE A 447 -11.32 24.02 1.19
CA PHE A 447 -11.19 22.58 1.38
C PHE A 447 -12.01 22.08 2.59
N TYR A 448 -12.09 22.89 3.65
CA TYR A 448 -12.80 22.52 4.87
C TYR A 448 -14.27 22.88 4.88
N HIS A 449 -14.69 23.86 4.11
CA HIS A 449 -16.10 24.27 4.06
C HIS A 449 -17.03 23.21 3.45
N ASN A 450 -16.48 22.30 2.62
CA ASN A 450 -17.25 21.26 1.96
C ASN A 450 -17.00 19.85 2.50
N THR A 451 -16.06 19.64 3.43
CA THR A 451 -15.78 18.33 3.99
C THR A 451 -16.74 17.99 5.12
N LYS A 452 -17.55 16.99 4.88
CA LYS A 452 -18.46 16.42 5.89
C LYS A 452 -17.65 15.64 6.90
N ARG A 453 -17.89 15.89 8.18
CA ARG A 453 -17.23 15.22 9.28
C ARG A 453 -17.70 13.77 9.39
N THR A 454 -16.78 12.84 9.51
CA THR A 454 -17.05 11.42 9.77
C THR A 454 -16.72 11.07 11.21
N ILE A 455 -17.43 11.66 12.16
CA ILE A 455 -17.38 11.16 13.54
C ILE A 455 -18.52 10.18 13.67
N SER A 456 -18.22 8.96 14.05
CA SER A 456 -19.26 7.97 14.21
C SER A 456 -18.86 6.85 15.17
N PHE A 457 -19.87 6.26 15.75
CA PHE A 457 -19.80 5.09 16.60
C PHE A 457 -19.33 3.83 15.85
N ILE A 458 -19.28 3.87 14.51
CA ILE A 458 -18.76 2.81 13.64
C ILE A 458 -17.84 3.41 12.58
N GLN A 459 -16.61 2.89 12.48
CA GLN A 459 -15.59 3.35 11.54
C GLN A 459 -14.72 2.19 11.11
N LEU A 460 -14.52 2.02 9.81
CA LEU A 460 -13.55 1.08 9.26
C LEU A 460 -12.26 1.82 8.91
N HIS A 461 -11.15 1.27 9.34
CA HIS A 461 -9.81 1.80 9.10
C HIS A 461 -8.91 0.77 8.46
N LYS A 462 -8.07 1.19 7.51
CA LYS A 462 -6.90 0.39 7.14
C LYS A 462 -5.88 0.44 8.27
N THR A 463 -5.43 -0.72 8.74
CA THR A 463 -4.45 -0.81 9.84
C THR A 463 -3.16 -0.05 9.52
N LYS A 464 -2.72 -0.08 8.26
CA LYS A 464 -1.56 0.69 7.78
C LYS A 464 -1.76 2.20 7.94
N PHE A 465 -2.96 2.70 7.69
CA PHE A 465 -3.29 4.12 7.90
C PHE A 465 -3.26 4.50 9.38
N THR A 466 -3.80 3.66 10.26
CA THR A 466 -3.74 3.89 11.72
C THR A 466 -2.30 3.92 12.24
N LYS A 467 -1.45 3.00 11.76
CA LYS A 467 -0.01 2.99 12.08
C LYS A 467 0.70 4.25 11.62
N PHE A 468 0.34 4.76 10.45
CA PHE A 468 0.85 6.03 9.95
C PHE A 468 0.42 7.19 10.86
N CYS A 469 -0.87 7.28 11.23
CA CYS A 469 -1.37 8.29 12.17
C CYS A 469 -0.66 8.24 13.52
N CYS A 470 -0.48 7.02 14.06
CA CYS A 470 0.27 6.80 15.30
C CYS A 470 1.71 7.30 15.18
N GLY A 471 2.39 7.02 14.07
CA GLY A 471 3.76 7.48 13.82
C GLY A 471 3.91 9.00 13.78
N LEU A 472 2.86 9.72 13.39
CA LEU A 472 2.89 11.19 13.38
C LEU A 472 2.90 11.84 14.78
N ILE A 473 2.36 11.13 15.79
CA ILE A 473 2.18 11.65 17.15
C ILE A 473 3.00 10.90 18.20
N LYS A 474 3.74 9.87 17.82
CA LYS A 474 4.45 8.96 18.74
C LYS A 474 5.56 9.65 19.56
N GLU A 475 6.08 10.79 19.12
CA GLU A 475 7.18 11.48 19.80
C GLU A 475 6.77 12.07 21.14
N ASP A 476 5.51 12.49 21.29
CA ASP A 476 4.94 12.96 22.56
C ASP A 476 3.42 12.81 22.57
N PRO A 477 2.90 11.59 22.80
CA PRO A 477 1.47 11.32 22.77
C PRO A 477 0.68 12.14 23.78
N ALA A 478 1.19 12.29 25.01
CA ALA A 478 0.47 12.98 26.08
C ALA A 478 0.29 14.48 25.80
N THR A 479 1.35 15.13 25.38
CA THR A 479 1.29 16.57 25.02
C THR A 479 0.39 16.82 23.82
N HIS A 480 0.42 15.91 22.82
CA HIS A 480 -0.40 16.05 21.61
C HIS A 480 -1.87 15.82 21.88
N LEU A 481 -2.24 14.80 22.66
CA LEU A 481 -3.62 14.53 22.99
C LEU A 481 -4.28 15.66 23.80
N LYS A 482 -3.55 16.27 24.74
CA LYS A 482 -4.04 17.43 25.51
C LYS A 482 -4.36 18.66 24.64
N ARG A 483 -3.68 18.82 23.51
CA ARG A 483 -3.86 19.94 22.59
C ARG A 483 -4.87 19.69 21.49
N LEU A 484 -5.31 18.46 21.31
CA LEU A 484 -6.29 18.13 20.28
C LEU A 484 -7.72 18.47 20.75
N PRO A 485 -8.54 19.09 19.92
CA PRO A 485 -9.94 19.35 20.26
C PRO A 485 -10.73 18.04 20.36
N ALA A 486 -11.65 17.96 21.32
CA ALA A 486 -12.51 16.80 21.48
C ALA A 486 -13.62 16.73 20.41
N PRO A 487 -14.02 15.53 19.97
CA PRO A 487 -13.47 14.21 20.27
C PRO A 487 -12.14 14.01 19.53
N THR A 488 -11.09 13.74 20.26
CA THR A 488 -9.71 13.84 19.78
C THR A 488 -9.37 12.84 18.68
N GLN A 489 -9.68 11.56 18.87
CA GLN A 489 -9.28 10.49 17.97
C GLN A 489 -9.96 10.64 16.59
N ASP A 490 -11.26 10.78 16.54
CA ASP A 490 -12.03 10.86 15.29
C ASP A 490 -11.61 12.10 14.46
N THR A 491 -11.51 13.24 15.15
CA THR A 491 -11.14 14.51 14.51
C THR A 491 -9.71 14.45 13.98
N PHE A 492 -8.78 13.85 14.74
CA PHE A 492 -7.39 13.71 14.33
C PHE A 492 -7.23 12.81 13.11
N MET A 493 -7.80 11.59 13.14
CA MET A 493 -7.68 10.65 12.03
C MET A 493 -8.36 11.17 10.76
N PHE A 494 -9.51 11.81 10.91
CA PHE A 494 -10.20 12.47 9.81
C PHE A 494 -9.37 13.63 9.22
N TYR A 495 -8.77 14.45 10.05
CA TYR A 495 -7.88 15.52 9.63
C TYR A 495 -6.69 15.00 8.86
N VAL A 496 -6.00 13.99 9.38
CA VAL A 496 -4.86 13.36 8.73
C VAL A 496 -5.26 12.79 7.36
N ALA A 497 -6.35 12.03 7.30
CA ALA A 497 -6.80 11.42 6.05
C ALA A 497 -7.09 12.48 4.97
N ASN A 498 -7.81 13.54 5.33
CA ASN A 498 -8.12 14.62 4.38
C ASN A 498 -6.88 15.41 3.95
N ARG A 499 -5.89 15.57 4.85
CA ARG A 499 -4.66 16.31 4.54
C ARG A 499 -3.74 15.53 3.61
N PHE A 500 -3.66 14.23 3.76
CA PHE A 500 -2.74 13.40 2.98
C PHE A 500 -3.34 12.92 1.67
N ASN A 501 -4.59 12.51 1.69
CA ASN A 501 -5.30 12.09 0.49
C ASN A 501 -6.81 12.09 0.74
N PRO A 502 -7.53 13.18 0.42
CA PRO A 502 -8.97 13.29 0.65
C PRO A 502 -9.79 12.24 -0.10
N GLU A 503 -9.29 11.72 -1.21
CA GLU A 503 -9.98 10.67 -1.99
C GLU A 503 -10.00 9.32 -1.26
N THR A 504 -9.15 9.14 -0.24
CA THR A 504 -9.12 7.93 0.59
C THR A 504 -10.05 7.99 1.80
N VAL A 505 -10.84 9.05 1.93
CA VAL A 505 -11.84 9.19 3.00
C VAL A 505 -13.21 8.78 2.48
N GLY A 506 -13.75 7.69 3.02
CA GLY A 506 -15.10 7.25 2.76
C GLY A 506 -16.13 7.86 3.73
N VAL A 507 -17.22 8.35 3.19
CA VAL A 507 -18.36 8.84 3.96
C VAL A 507 -19.61 8.11 3.51
N MET A 508 -20.08 7.17 4.32
CA MET A 508 -21.20 6.30 3.98
C MET A 508 -22.34 6.45 5.00
N ASN A 509 -23.54 6.14 4.57
CA ASN A 509 -24.67 5.99 5.49
C ASN A 509 -24.63 4.61 6.15
N LEU A 510 -23.79 4.46 7.18
CA LEU A 510 -23.55 3.17 7.83
C LEU A 510 -24.78 2.65 8.60
N LYS A 511 -25.74 3.51 8.95
CA LYS A 511 -27.04 3.07 9.47
C LYS A 511 -27.76 2.22 8.44
N LYS A 512 -27.75 2.65 7.17
CA LYS A 512 -28.37 1.92 6.06
C LYS A 512 -27.53 0.71 5.63
N HIS A 513 -26.22 0.89 5.46
CA HIS A 513 -25.33 -0.12 4.85
C HIS A 513 -24.90 -1.21 5.82
N CYS A 514 -24.70 -0.89 7.08
CA CYS A 514 -24.26 -1.86 8.11
C CYS A 514 -25.31 -2.12 9.18
N GLY A 515 -26.45 -1.42 9.15
CA GLY A 515 -27.54 -1.59 10.10
C GLY A 515 -27.12 -1.42 11.55
N PHE A 516 -26.45 -0.31 11.87
CA PHE A 516 -26.10 0.06 13.25
C PHE A 516 -26.67 1.42 13.62
N THR A 517 -26.95 1.58 14.91
CA THR A 517 -27.26 2.87 15.51
C THR A 517 -26.49 3.05 16.79
N GLN A 518 -26.30 4.28 17.23
CA GLN A 518 -25.70 4.62 18.52
C GLN A 518 -26.80 4.81 19.56
N GLY A 519 -26.65 4.16 20.68
CA GLY A 519 -27.38 4.48 21.90
C GLY A 519 -26.85 5.77 22.52
N LYS A 520 -27.57 6.29 23.48
CA LYS A 520 -27.08 7.38 24.34
C LYS A 520 -26.52 6.75 25.63
N GLY A 521 -25.36 6.10 25.55
CA GLY A 521 -24.76 5.33 26.65
C GLY A 521 -24.64 6.12 27.96
N LYS A 522 -24.45 7.45 27.88
CA LYS A 522 -24.46 8.33 29.02
C LYS A 522 -25.79 8.32 29.81
N LEU A 523 -26.88 7.79 29.26
CA LEU A 523 -28.17 7.60 29.95
C LEU A 523 -28.26 6.24 30.68
N GLY A 524 -27.19 5.44 30.65
CA GLY A 524 -27.04 4.19 31.39
C GLY A 524 -27.53 2.94 30.67
N ALA A 525 -27.26 1.79 31.30
CA ALA A 525 -27.51 0.47 30.71
C ALA A 525 -29.01 0.17 30.49
N ASP A 526 -29.89 0.63 31.37
CA ASP A 526 -31.33 0.40 31.22
C ASP A 526 -31.92 1.12 30.01
N HIS A 527 -31.43 2.34 29.71
CA HIS A 527 -31.83 3.03 28.50
C HIS A 527 -31.41 2.26 27.23
N ILE A 528 -30.18 1.73 27.21
CA ILE A 528 -29.67 0.91 26.10
C ILE A 528 -30.48 -0.39 25.98
N ARG A 529 -30.77 -1.08 27.10
CA ARG A 529 -31.59 -2.30 27.11
C ARG A 529 -32.95 -2.07 26.47
N ASN A 530 -33.63 -1.00 26.86
CA ASN A 530 -34.97 -0.67 26.32
C ASN A 530 -34.88 -0.36 24.79
N LYS A 531 -33.85 0.34 24.36
CA LYS A 531 -33.64 0.64 22.94
C LYS A 531 -33.32 -0.61 22.12
N ILE A 532 -32.51 -1.51 22.63
CA ILE A 532 -32.22 -2.79 21.96
C ILE A 532 -33.51 -3.61 21.85
N ALA A 533 -34.29 -3.74 22.93
CA ALA A 533 -35.55 -4.48 22.90
C ALA A 533 -36.55 -3.92 21.88
N GLU A 534 -36.67 -2.59 21.77
CA GLU A 534 -37.49 -1.92 20.75
C GLU A 534 -37.05 -2.29 19.33
N VAL A 535 -35.74 -2.27 19.07
CA VAL A 535 -35.18 -2.58 17.76
C VAL A 535 -35.28 -4.08 17.44
N GLU A 536 -35.03 -4.95 18.39
CA GLU A 536 -35.15 -6.40 18.23
C GLU A 536 -36.56 -6.81 17.83
N LYS A 537 -37.59 -6.23 18.49
CA LYS A 537 -38.99 -6.44 18.12
C LYS A 537 -39.27 -6.05 16.66
N ASN A 538 -38.66 -4.95 16.19
CA ASN A 538 -38.82 -4.51 14.80
C ASN A 538 -38.13 -5.44 13.81
N ILE A 539 -36.92 -5.96 14.15
CA ILE A 539 -36.19 -6.92 13.30
C ILE A 539 -36.97 -8.23 13.16
N GLU A 540 -37.55 -8.71 14.27
CA GLU A 540 -38.34 -9.95 14.31
C GLU A 540 -39.67 -9.81 13.54
N ASN A 541 -40.33 -8.68 13.67
CA ASN A 541 -41.58 -8.40 12.93
C ASN A 541 -41.40 -8.31 11.42
N HIS A 542 -40.24 -7.81 10.94
CA HIS A 542 -39.94 -7.78 9.50
C HIS A 542 -39.74 -9.18 8.91
N ILE A 543 -39.23 -10.13 9.67
CA ILE A 543 -39.06 -11.53 9.21
C ILE A 543 -40.44 -12.19 9.02
N ILE A 544 -41.34 -11.97 9.92
CA ILE A 544 -42.71 -12.52 9.85
C ILE A 544 -43.48 -11.94 8.65
N GLY A 545 -43.21 -10.68 8.29
CA GLY A 545 -43.80 -10.02 7.12
C GLY A 545 -43.30 -10.57 5.77
N ASP A 546 -42.02 -10.89 5.66
CA ASP A 546 -41.43 -11.45 4.43
C ASP A 546 -41.82 -12.92 4.20
N GLU A 547 -41.89 -13.74 5.23
CA GLU A 547 -42.38 -15.13 5.14
C GLU A 547 -43.84 -15.22 4.73
N SER A 548 -44.68 -14.25 5.11
CA SER A 548 -46.08 -14.20 4.71
C SER A 548 -46.31 -13.80 3.26
N VAL A 549 -45.37 -13.12 2.62
CA VAL A 549 -45.44 -12.71 1.22
C VAL A 549 -44.94 -13.82 0.27
N GLU A 550 -44.01 -14.68 0.70
CA GLU A 550 -43.60 -15.85 -0.09
C GLU A 550 -44.65 -16.96 -0.09
N SER A 551 -45.34 -17.19 1.02
CA SER A 551 -46.42 -18.19 1.11
C SER A 551 -47.69 -17.82 0.35
N SER A 552 -47.81 -16.58 -0.13
CA SER A 552 -48.96 -16.13 -0.94
C SER A 552 -48.68 -16.12 -2.44
N ARG A 553 -47.51 -16.64 -2.88
CA ARG A 553 -47.10 -16.75 -4.29
C ARG A 553 -46.96 -18.19 -4.79
N GLU A 554 -47.28 -19.18 -3.96
CA GLU A 554 -47.55 -20.56 -4.35
C GLU A 554 -49.08 -20.76 -4.49
#